data_d0f80a996eb44f6616183cb804ce97be
#
_entry.id   d0f80a996eb44f6616183cb804ce97be
#
_cell.length_a   1.000
_cell.length_b   1.000
_cell.length_c   1.000
_cell.angle_alpha   90.00
_cell.angle_beta   90.00
_cell.angle_gamma   90.00
#
_symmetry.space_group_name_H-M   'P 1'
#
loop_
_entity.id
_entity.type
_entity.pdbx_description
1 polymer ?
#
loop_
_entity_poly.entity_id
_entity_poly.type
_entity_poly.pdbx_seq_one_letter_code
_entity_poly.pdbx_strand_id
1 'polypeptide(L)'
;MSKWQSERSIHEMLKDTPPIRESSDSITSGTEAKFPSSRSMPFPPAYAPPDVSQNAGPGTLLRAGSSKLDAIRNWSVSTYKCTKQILYEKLGKSSRTVDTELEAQIEMLRETQRKYGGVLRLASALTAQLGAAAQTQRALGEAFAELAQKSPELQNQFLYNADTQRSLTRNGETLLAALHFFNNSLNTLTNKTIEDTLLTIRQYEAARVEYDAYRSELEGSGGNPPELLLAHIERHRRHYERLRDDSAVKLQLLHENRVKVMNKQLLLFHNAVSAYFSGNNVALEAAVRHFGVLPAPAPAAPALAPVTPAVPPAPPAPTLAPVAPVLPATATAAPTPASLPASLPH
;
A
#
# COMPACT_ATOMS: atom_id res chain seq x y z
N MET A 1 28.07 -14.48 -2.64
CA MET A 1 27.75 -14.77 -1.22
C MET A 1 27.67 -13.45 -0.50
N SER A 2 26.47 -12.89 -0.38
CA SER A 2 26.22 -11.60 0.26
C SER A 2 26.05 -11.80 1.75
N LYS A 3 26.85 -11.08 2.51
CA LYS A 3 26.76 -10.92 3.96
C LYS A 3 25.40 -10.34 4.33
N TRP A 4 24.54 -11.13 4.89
CA TRP A 4 23.41 -10.64 5.67
C TRP A 4 23.96 -10.31 7.06
N GLN A 5 24.46 -9.11 7.19
CA GLN A 5 24.76 -8.50 8.48
C GLN A 5 23.55 -7.71 8.94
N SER A 6 23.29 -7.89 10.19
CA SER A 6 22.58 -7.02 11.11
C SER A 6 21.27 -7.58 11.61
N GLU A 7 21.37 -8.28 12.71
CA GLU A 7 20.31 -8.39 13.71
C GLU A 7 19.97 -7.01 14.28
N ARG A 8 19.31 -6.17 13.49
CA ARG A 8 18.62 -5.03 14.08
C ARG A 8 17.41 -5.56 14.80
N SER A 9 17.35 -5.30 16.10
CA SER A 9 16.18 -5.60 16.92
C SER A 9 14.92 -5.09 16.25
N ILE A 10 13.83 -5.86 16.29
CA ILE A 10 12.49 -5.44 15.80
C ILE A 10 12.11 -4.05 16.35
N HIS A 11 12.56 -3.75 17.55
CA HIS A 11 12.36 -2.46 18.22
C HIS A 11 13.10 -1.29 17.52
N GLU A 12 14.25 -1.54 16.92
CA GLU A 12 15.04 -0.56 16.19
C GLU A 12 14.46 -0.31 14.79
N MET A 13 13.95 -1.36 14.13
CA MET A 13 13.24 -1.23 12.85
C MET A 13 11.90 -0.47 12.99
N LEU A 14 11.25 -0.54 14.15
CA LEU A 14 10.04 0.23 14.45
C LEU A 14 10.34 1.72 14.66
N LYS A 15 11.53 2.09 15.15
CA LYS A 15 11.94 3.49 15.36
C LYS A 15 12.27 4.21 14.05
N ASP A 16 12.80 3.51 13.06
CA ASP A 16 13.21 4.10 11.77
C ASP A 16 12.03 4.26 10.78
N THR A 17 10.81 3.93 11.19
CA THR A 17 9.61 4.11 10.36
C THR A 17 9.05 5.51 10.61
N PRO A 18 9.05 6.44 9.62
CA PRO A 18 8.48 7.75 9.81
C PRO A 18 6.99 7.62 10.17
N PRO A 19 6.49 8.42 11.14
CA PRO A 19 5.08 8.40 11.49
C PRO A 19 4.26 8.78 10.27
N ILE A 20 3.27 7.97 9.94
CA ILE A 20 2.23 8.34 8.99
C ILE A 20 1.53 9.55 9.60
N ARG A 21 1.65 10.71 8.94
CA ARG A 21 1.01 11.95 9.39
C ARG A 21 -0.48 11.71 9.49
N GLU A 22 -0.96 11.51 10.68
CA GLU A 22 -2.39 11.62 10.99
C GLU A 22 -2.74 13.09 10.94
N SER A 23 -3.57 13.48 9.98
CA SER A 23 -4.30 14.74 10.06
C SER A 23 -5.33 14.56 11.17
N SER A 24 -5.00 15.07 12.35
CA SER A 24 -5.89 15.10 13.50
C SER A 24 -6.92 16.20 13.25
N ASP A 25 -8.08 15.83 12.74
CA ASP A 25 -9.28 16.61 12.97
C ASP A 25 -10.13 15.87 14.01
N SER A 26 -10.09 16.43 15.20
CA SER A 26 -10.87 16.06 16.36
C SER A 26 -12.36 16.30 16.09
N ILE A 27 -13.19 15.26 16.15
CA ILE A 27 -14.65 15.40 16.38
C ILE A 27 -15.05 14.50 17.54
N THR A 28 -15.51 15.17 18.58
CA THR A 28 -16.11 14.67 19.81
C THR A 28 -17.40 13.88 19.58
N SER A 29 -17.52 12.81 20.35
CA SER A 29 -18.70 12.12 20.93
C SER A 29 -20.11 12.43 20.43
N GLY A 30 -20.88 11.36 20.16
CA GLY A 30 -22.32 11.37 20.26
C GLY A 30 -23.05 10.21 19.58
N THR A 31 -23.50 9.26 20.39
CA THR A 31 -24.75 8.47 20.29
C THR A 31 -24.90 7.37 19.23
N GLU A 32 -25.09 6.15 19.73
CA GLU A 32 -25.57 4.95 19.01
C GLU A 32 -26.85 5.19 18.22
N ALA A 33 -26.87 4.77 16.96
CA ALA A 33 -28.10 4.47 16.24
C ALA A 33 -27.91 3.26 15.31
N LYS A 34 -28.68 2.22 15.57
CA LYS A 34 -28.87 1.03 14.73
C LYS A 34 -29.38 1.43 13.35
N PHE A 35 -28.72 0.94 12.28
CA PHE A 35 -29.23 1.04 10.92
C PHE A 35 -29.54 -0.34 10.33
N PRO A 36 -30.71 -0.49 9.66
CA PRO A 36 -31.02 -1.70 8.91
C PRO A 36 -30.35 -1.68 7.53
N SER A 37 -29.90 -2.86 7.12
CA SER A 37 -29.33 -3.16 5.81
C SER A 37 -30.31 -2.86 4.67
N SER A 38 -29.96 -1.94 3.76
CA SER A 38 -30.57 -1.85 2.44
C SER A 38 -29.56 -1.45 1.39
N ARG A 39 -29.57 -2.19 0.30
CA ARG A 39 -28.77 -1.97 -0.92
C ARG A 39 -28.98 -0.56 -1.42
N SER A 40 -27.99 0.31 -1.33
CA SER A 40 -28.01 1.64 -1.94
C SER A 40 -27.25 1.65 -3.25
N MET A 41 -27.97 2.12 -4.26
CA MET A 41 -27.40 2.58 -5.54
C MET A 41 -26.41 3.71 -5.29
N PRO A 42 -25.32 3.85 -6.10
CA PRO A 42 -24.39 4.95 -5.92
C PRO A 42 -25.01 6.26 -6.39
N PHE A 43 -25.33 7.14 -5.44
CA PHE A 43 -25.64 8.53 -5.71
C PHE A 43 -24.34 9.34 -5.86
N PRO A 44 -24.26 10.29 -6.81
CA PRO A 44 -23.13 11.21 -6.89
C PRO A 44 -23.08 12.08 -5.61
N PRO A 45 -21.88 12.47 -5.16
CA PRO A 45 -21.70 13.25 -3.95
C PRO A 45 -22.39 14.61 -4.08
N ALA A 46 -23.19 14.95 -3.08
CA ALA A 46 -23.80 16.26 -2.97
C ALA A 46 -22.72 17.35 -2.90
N TYR A 47 -22.78 18.30 -3.82
CA TYR A 47 -22.02 19.54 -3.78
C TYR A 47 -22.45 20.30 -2.52
N ALA A 48 -21.57 20.44 -1.55
CA ALA A 48 -21.82 21.25 -0.37
C ALA A 48 -21.96 22.72 -0.79
N PRO A 49 -23.02 23.43 -0.39
CA PRO A 49 -23.14 24.86 -0.69
C PRO A 49 -22.07 25.65 0.07
N PRO A 50 -21.54 26.75 -0.49
CA PRO A 50 -20.59 27.59 0.20
C PRO A 50 -21.20 28.22 1.43
N ASP A 51 -20.42 28.28 2.51
CA ASP A 51 -20.73 28.85 3.81
C ASP A 51 -21.21 30.31 3.65
N VAL A 52 -22.45 30.59 4.02
CA VAL A 52 -23.02 31.94 3.98
C VAL A 52 -22.83 32.58 5.36
N SER A 53 -21.82 33.45 5.43
CA SER A 53 -21.62 34.39 6.53
C SER A 53 -22.93 35.12 6.90
N GLN A 54 -23.31 35.03 8.17
CA GLN A 54 -24.47 35.72 8.75
C GLN A 54 -24.16 37.22 8.86
N ASN A 55 -24.60 38.02 7.89
CA ASN A 55 -24.97 39.42 8.06
C ASN A 55 -25.67 39.93 6.80
N ALA A 56 -27.00 39.82 6.73
CA ALA A 56 -27.76 40.38 5.64
C ALA A 56 -29.16 40.82 6.11
N GLY A 57 -29.46 42.10 5.89
CA GLY A 57 -30.73 42.70 6.19
C GLY A 57 -31.93 42.20 5.33
N PRO A 58 -33.18 42.60 5.62
CA PRO A 58 -34.39 41.94 5.10
C PRO A 58 -34.60 41.96 3.57
N GLY A 59 -33.84 42.76 2.82
CA GLY A 59 -33.89 42.78 1.34
C GLY A 59 -33.10 41.67 0.65
N THR A 60 -32.20 40.98 1.38
CA THR A 60 -31.31 39.94 0.84
C THR A 60 -31.95 38.55 0.85
N LEU A 61 -32.96 38.33 1.66
CA LEU A 61 -33.66 37.04 1.82
C LEU A 61 -34.46 36.63 0.57
N LEU A 62 -35.04 37.56 -0.15
CA LEU A 62 -35.79 37.28 -1.40
C LEU A 62 -34.83 36.91 -2.54
N ARG A 63 -33.61 37.53 -2.61
CA ARG A 63 -32.61 37.22 -3.62
C ARG A 63 -31.91 35.90 -3.32
N ALA A 64 -31.69 35.53 -2.06
CA ALA A 64 -31.15 34.26 -1.64
C ALA A 64 -32.13 33.10 -1.88
N GLY A 65 -33.42 33.35 -1.82
CA GLY A 65 -34.47 32.35 -2.12
C GLY A 65 -34.50 31.96 -3.60
N SER A 66 -34.41 32.93 -4.51
CA SER A 66 -34.39 32.64 -5.96
C SER A 66 -33.09 31.88 -6.37
N SER A 67 -31.94 32.24 -5.83
CA SER A 67 -30.70 31.55 -6.12
C SER A 67 -30.67 30.10 -5.62
N LYS A 68 -31.33 29.80 -4.50
CA LYS A 68 -31.51 28.44 -3.99
C LYS A 68 -32.46 27.62 -4.86
N LEU A 69 -33.54 28.19 -5.32
CA LEU A 69 -34.46 27.53 -6.23
C LEU A 69 -33.84 27.26 -7.59
N ASP A 70 -33.03 28.20 -8.12
CA ASP A 70 -32.29 28.01 -9.36
C ASP A 70 -31.21 26.94 -9.20
N ALA A 71 -30.53 26.88 -8.05
CA ALA A 71 -29.58 25.82 -7.74
C ALA A 71 -30.24 24.43 -7.69
N ILE A 72 -31.41 24.31 -7.04
CA ILE A 72 -32.21 23.07 -6.98
C ILE A 72 -32.67 22.66 -8.38
N ARG A 73 -33.16 23.61 -9.17
CA ARG A 73 -33.57 23.34 -10.57
C ARG A 73 -32.42 22.86 -11.42
N ASN A 74 -31.29 23.55 -11.37
CA ASN A 74 -30.09 23.17 -12.12
C ASN A 74 -29.59 21.80 -11.68
N TRP A 75 -29.57 21.50 -10.40
CA TRP A 75 -29.22 20.18 -9.85
C TRP A 75 -30.18 19.09 -10.37
N SER A 76 -31.50 19.33 -10.34
CA SER A 76 -32.49 18.36 -10.85
C SER A 76 -32.34 18.08 -12.33
N VAL A 77 -32.07 19.11 -13.13
CA VAL A 77 -31.84 18.98 -14.58
C VAL A 77 -30.54 18.23 -14.85
N SER A 78 -29.46 18.55 -14.14
CA SER A 78 -28.18 17.84 -14.27
C SER A 78 -28.32 16.37 -13.89
N THR A 79 -28.97 16.09 -12.76
CA THR A 79 -29.22 14.71 -12.30
C THR A 79 -30.04 13.90 -13.31
N TYR A 80 -31.08 14.49 -13.89
CA TYR A 80 -31.88 13.84 -14.95
C TYR A 80 -31.02 13.53 -16.19
N LYS A 81 -30.22 14.50 -16.67
CA LYS A 81 -29.34 14.33 -17.82
C LYS A 81 -28.31 13.21 -17.58
N CYS A 82 -27.66 13.19 -16.41
CA CYS A 82 -26.71 12.15 -16.03
C CYS A 82 -27.36 10.77 -15.94
N THR A 83 -28.54 10.66 -15.34
CA THR A 83 -29.26 9.38 -15.24
C THR A 83 -29.65 8.86 -16.63
N LYS A 84 -30.17 9.75 -17.50
CA LYS A 84 -30.49 9.45 -18.89
C LYS A 84 -29.23 8.98 -19.64
N GLN A 85 -28.09 9.65 -19.49
CA GLN A 85 -26.82 9.30 -20.11
C GLN A 85 -26.37 7.91 -19.69
N ILE A 86 -26.34 7.61 -18.40
CA ILE A 86 -25.98 6.28 -17.87
C ILE A 86 -26.88 5.19 -18.44
N LEU A 87 -28.18 5.45 -18.56
CA LEU A 87 -29.10 4.49 -19.15
C LEU A 87 -28.82 4.27 -20.64
N TYR A 88 -28.55 5.35 -21.38
CA TYR A 88 -28.28 5.28 -22.81
C TYR A 88 -26.93 4.62 -23.09
N GLU A 89 -25.89 4.86 -22.28
CA GLU A 89 -24.62 4.14 -22.35
C GLU A 89 -24.82 2.63 -22.16
N LYS A 90 -25.60 2.23 -21.15
CA LYS A 90 -25.92 0.81 -20.91
C LYS A 90 -26.73 0.16 -22.04
N LEU A 91 -27.53 0.93 -22.76
CA LEU A 91 -28.31 0.47 -23.92
C LEU A 91 -27.55 0.59 -25.24
N GLY A 92 -26.31 1.08 -25.23
CA GLY A 92 -25.52 1.30 -26.44
C GLY A 92 -26.06 2.40 -27.36
N LYS A 93 -26.91 3.30 -26.86
CA LYS A 93 -27.58 4.39 -27.59
C LYS A 93 -26.87 5.73 -27.53
N SER A 94 -25.83 5.85 -26.71
CA SER A 94 -25.03 7.07 -26.56
C SER A 94 -23.54 6.71 -26.52
N SER A 95 -22.73 7.58 -27.12
CA SER A 95 -21.26 7.44 -27.06
C SER A 95 -20.74 7.78 -25.65
N ARG A 96 -19.79 6.99 -25.19
CA ARG A 96 -19.08 7.18 -23.91
C ARG A 96 -17.67 7.68 -24.21
N THR A 97 -17.23 8.69 -23.45
CA THR A 97 -15.80 9.06 -23.44
C THR A 97 -15.02 7.98 -22.72
N VAL A 98 -14.04 7.39 -23.40
CA VAL A 98 -13.24 6.28 -22.89
C VAL A 98 -11.77 6.69 -22.85
N ASP A 99 -11.16 6.53 -21.67
CA ASP A 99 -9.71 6.56 -21.47
C ASP A 99 -9.28 5.15 -21.04
N THR A 100 -8.93 4.32 -22.02
CA THR A 100 -8.67 2.88 -21.82
C THR A 100 -7.52 2.61 -20.88
N GLU A 101 -6.48 3.44 -20.88
CA GLU A 101 -5.33 3.27 -20.01
C GLU A 101 -5.69 3.62 -18.56
N LEU A 102 -6.33 4.75 -18.35
CA LEU A 102 -6.77 5.19 -17.01
C LEU A 102 -7.81 4.21 -16.44
N GLU A 103 -8.77 3.75 -17.23
CA GLU A 103 -9.78 2.77 -16.81
C GLU A 103 -9.13 1.43 -16.41
N ALA A 104 -8.12 0.96 -17.14
CA ALA A 104 -7.38 -0.25 -16.77
C ALA A 104 -6.63 -0.09 -15.44
N GLN A 105 -6.00 1.07 -15.21
CA GLN A 105 -5.32 1.38 -13.94
C GLN A 105 -6.30 1.46 -12.77
N ILE A 106 -7.48 2.05 -12.97
CA ILE A 106 -8.55 2.13 -11.98
C ILE A 106 -9.03 0.74 -11.59
N GLU A 107 -9.29 -0.14 -12.56
CA GLU A 107 -9.74 -1.50 -12.28
C GLU A 107 -8.66 -2.31 -11.54
N MET A 108 -7.39 -2.15 -11.93
CA MET A 108 -6.26 -2.76 -11.22
C MET A 108 -6.18 -2.26 -9.76
N LEU A 109 -6.48 -0.98 -9.50
CA LEU A 109 -6.51 -0.44 -8.14
C LEU A 109 -7.65 -1.05 -7.32
N ARG A 110 -8.85 -1.18 -7.88
CA ARG A 110 -10.01 -1.82 -7.23
C ARG A 110 -9.73 -3.27 -6.87
N GLU A 111 -9.13 -4.01 -7.81
CA GLU A 111 -8.69 -5.39 -7.58
C GLU A 111 -7.64 -5.46 -6.46
N THR A 112 -6.67 -4.55 -6.47
CA THR A 112 -5.62 -4.46 -5.44
C THR A 112 -6.23 -4.19 -4.06
N GLN A 113 -7.18 -3.24 -3.94
CA GLN A 113 -7.87 -2.96 -2.69
C GLN A 113 -8.57 -4.20 -2.14
N ARG A 114 -9.30 -4.91 -3.01
CA ARG A 114 -10.01 -6.14 -2.63
C ARG A 114 -9.06 -7.22 -2.11
N LYS A 115 -7.93 -7.45 -2.82
CA LYS A 115 -6.91 -8.42 -2.42
C LYS A 115 -6.23 -8.03 -1.10
N TYR A 116 -5.88 -6.77 -0.92
CA TYR A 116 -5.29 -6.29 0.32
C TYR A 116 -6.26 -6.36 1.51
N GLY A 117 -7.54 -6.08 1.28
CA GLY A 117 -8.59 -6.31 2.28
C GLY A 117 -8.69 -7.78 2.70
N GLY A 118 -8.53 -8.72 1.75
CA GLY A 118 -8.44 -10.15 2.04
C GLY A 118 -7.23 -10.50 2.92
N VAL A 119 -6.05 -9.99 2.57
CA VAL A 119 -4.82 -10.20 3.37
C VAL A 119 -4.97 -9.61 4.77
N LEU A 120 -5.49 -8.39 4.89
CA LEU A 120 -5.71 -7.72 6.18
C LEU A 120 -6.63 -8.56 7.09
N ARG A 121 -7.72 -9.09 6.55
CA ARG A 121 -8.65 -9.95 7.29
C ARG A 121 -7.96 -11.21 7.81
N LEU A 122 -7.18 -11.89 6.95
CA LEU A 122 -6.46 -13.11 7.34
C LEU A 122 -5.36 -12.82 8.35
N ALA A 123 -4.60 -11.75 8.17
CA ALA A 123 -3.55 -11.35 9.11
C ALA A 123 -4.13 -10.93 10.47
N SER A 124 -5.27 -10.26 10.49
CA SER A 124 -5.99 -9.92 11.73
C SER A 124 -6.49 -11.17 12.45
N ALA A 125 -7.02 -12.16 11.72
CA ALA A 125 -7.43 -13.44 12.30
C ALA A 125 -6.23 -14.20 12.88
N LEU A 126 -5.10 -14.26 12.18
CA LEU A 126 -3.86 -14.85 12.66
C LEU A 126 -3.39 -14.19 13.96
N THR A 127 -3.40 -12.85 13.99
CA THR A 127 -3.02 -12.08 15.18
C THR A 127 -3.90 -12.41 16.39
N ALA A 128 -5.21 -12.49 16.20
CA ALA A 128 -6.16 -12.84 17.25
C ALA A 128 -5.93 -14.26 17.78
N GLN A 129 -5.72 -15.24 16.89
CA GLN A 129 -5.49 -16.64 17.26
C GLN A 129 -4.16 -16.82 18.01
N LEU A 130 -3.08 -16.16 17.55
CA LEU A 130 -1.80 -16.19 18.25
C LEU A 130 -1.89 -15.50 19.61
N GLY A 131 -2.67 -14.42 19.72
CA GLY A 131 -2.93 -13.75 21.01
C GLY A 131 -3.64 -14.69 22.00
N ALA A 132 -4.66 -15.41 21.55
CA ALA A 132 -5.33 -16.40 22.39
C ALA A 132 -4.40 -17.54 22.79
N ALA A 133 -3.56 -18.03 21.86
CA ALA A 133 -2.57 -19.06 22.17
C ALA A 133 -1.54 -18.59 23.21
N ALA A 134 -1.02 -17.37 23.09
CA ALA A 134 -0.08 -16.80 24.05
C ALA A 134 -0.69 -16.65 25.46
N GLN A 135 -1.97 -16.26 25.56
CA GLN A 135 -2.69 -16.21 26.83
C GLN A 135 -2.84 -17.60 27.47
N THR A 136 -3.19 -18.60 26.67
CA THR A 136 -3.30 -20.00 27.14
C THR A 136 -1.94 -20.53 27.60
N GLN A 137 -0.85 -20.24 26.85
CA GLN A 137 0.50 -20.62 27.27
C GLN A 137 0.91 -19.96 28.60
N ARG A 138 0.56 -18.69 28.81
CA ARG A 138 0.80 -18.01 30.09
C ARG A 138 0.09 -18.71 31.23
N ALA A 139 -1.22 -18.98 31.09
CA ALA A 139 -2.01 -19.67 32.09
C ALA A 139 -1.47 -21.08 32.40
N LEU A 140 -1.02 -21.82 31.37
CA LEU A 140 -0.39 -23.11 31.52
C LEU A 140 0.94 -23.02 32.31
N GLY A 141 1.74 -22.00 32.04
CA GLY A 141 2.97 -21.74 32.81
C GLY A 141 2.71 -21.44 34.27
N GLU A 142 1.65 -20.70 34.57
CA GLU A 142 1.22 -20.40 35.96
C GLU A 142 0.74 -21.70 36.65
N ALA A 143 -0.06 -22.52 35.99
CA ALA A 143 -0.52 -23.81 36.53
C ALA A 143 0.64 -24.77 36.83
N PHE A 144 1.67 -24.84 35.98
CA PHE A 144 2.88 -25.61 36.27
C PHE A 144 3.65 -25.07 37.47
N ALA A 145 3.76 -23.75 37.62
CA ALA A 145 4.42 -23.15 38.77
C ALA A 145 3.67 -23.45 40.08
N GLU A 146 2.34 -23.48 40.09
CA GLU A 146 1.54 -23.88 41.26
C GLU A 146 1.72 -25.37 41.57
N LEU A 147 1.73 -26.25 40.58
CA LEU A 147 1.98 -27.69 40.80
C LEU A 147 3.36 -27.96 41.36
N ALA A 148 4.38 -27.20 40.97
CA ALA A 148 5.73 -27.31 41.51
C ALA A 148 5.78 -27.13 43.01
N GLN A 149 4.91 -26.31 43.60
CA GLN A 149 4.84 -26.09 45.06
C GLN A 149 4.17 -27.26 45.81
N LYS A 150 3.37 -28.07 45.12
CA LYS A 150 2.56 -29.15 45.69
C LYS A 150 3.13 -30.54 45.46
N SER A 151 4.13 -30.67 44.59
CA SER A 151 4.69 -31.95 44.12
C SER A 151 6.22 -31.92 44.25
N PRO A 152 6.78 -32.16 45.44
CA PRO A 152 8.23 -32.12 45.66
C PRO A 152 9.03 -33.05 44.72
N GLU A 153 8.48 -34.21 44.38
CA GLU A 153 9.07 -35.23 43.52
C GLU A 153 9.21 -34.79 42.04
N LEU A 154 8.36 -33.84 41.61
CA LEU A 154 8.34 -33.31 40.24
C LEU A 154 8.61 -31.79 40.20
N GLN A 155 9.01 -31.21 41.30
CA GLN A 155 9.15 -29.75 41.44
C GLN A 155 10.02 -29.14 40.33
N ASN A 156 11.18 -29.71 40.07
CA ASN A 156 12.10 -29.21 39.05
C ASN A 156 11.52 -29.28 37.65
N GLN A 157 10.83 -30.39 37.33
CA GLN A 157 10.19 -30.59 36.03
C GLN A 157 9.07 -29.56 35.79
N PHE A 158 8.24 -29.32 36.79
CA PHE A 158 7.17 -28.31 36.71
C PHE A 158 7.73 -26.89 36.63
N LEU A 159 8.71 -26.51 37.39
CA LEU A 159 9.35 -25.18 37.31
C LEU A 159 9.96 -24.97 35.91
N TYR A 160 10.63 -25.96 35.40
CA TYR A 160 11.26 -25.85 34.08
C TYR A 160 10.23 -25.69 32.96
N ASN A 161 9.12 -26.44 33.00
CA ASN A 161 8.01 -26.28 32.07
C ASN A 161 7.36 -24.91 32.21
N ALA A 162 7.17 -24.40 33.44
CA ALA A 162 6.67 -23.06 33.70
C ALA A 162 7.53 -21.99 33.02
N ASP A 163 8.86 -22.07 33.17
CA ASP A 163 9.80 -21.12 32.59
C ASP A 163 9.86 -21.22 31.07
N THR A 164 9.74 -22.43 30.53
CA THR A 164 9.61 -22.66 29.09
C THR A 164 8.37 -21.95 28.55
N GLN A 165 7.18 -22.17 29.17
CA GLN A 165 5.95 -21.50 28.73
C GLN A 165 6.04 -19.97 28.83
N ARG A 166 6.71 -19.42 29.86
CA ARG A 166 6.96 -17.97 29.99
C ARG A 166 7.85 -17.45 28.85
N SER A 167 8.87 -18.20 28.45
CA SER A 167 9.76 -17.85 27.35
C SER A 167 9.02 -17.84 26.01
N LEU A 168 8.22 -18.89 25.73
CA LEU A 168 7.38 -18.98 24.53
C LEU A 168 6.35 -17.83 24.48
N THR A 169 5.72 -17.50 25.62
CA THR A 169 4.79 -16.38 25.73
C THR A 169 5.44 -15.05 25.41
N ARG A 170 6.64 -14.79 25.94
CA ARG A 170 7.40 -13.54 25.66
C ARG A 170 7.73 -13.40 24.17
N ASN A 171 8.19 -14.50 23.54
CA ASN A 171 8.44 -14.50 22.10
C ASN A 171 7.13 -14.25 21.31
N GLY A 172 6.02 -14.83 21.75
CA GLY A 172 4.69 -14.61 21.18
C GLY A 172 4.23 -13.16 21.28
N GLU A 173 4.44 -12.49 22.41
CA GLU A 173 4.11 -11.08 22.62
C GLU A 173 4.90 -10.17 21.66
N THR A 174 6.19 -10.48 21.43
CA THR A 174 7.03 -9.75 20.47
C THR A 174 6.50 -9.91 19.03
N LEU A 175 6.13 -11.13 18.64
CA LEU A 175 5.49 -11.38 17.35
C LEU A 175 4.16 -10.64 17.22
N LEU A 176 3.32 -10.68 18.25
CA LEU A 176 2.03 -9.98 18.27
C LEU A 176 2.18 -8.47 18.05
N ALA A 177 3.15 -7.84 18.71
CA ALA A 177 3.43 -6.42 18.50
C ALA A 177 3.76 -6.10 17.03
N ALA A 178 4.59 -6.92 16.39
CA ALA A 178 4.93 -6.76 14.97
C ALA A 178 3.73 -7.01 14.05
N LEU A 179 2.90 -8.00 14.35
CA LEU A 179 1.67 -8.29 13.59
C LEU A 179 0.63 -7.17 13.71
N HIS A 180 0.47 -6.59 14.89
CA HIS A 180 -0.39 -5.42 15.08
C HIS A 180 0.10 -4.23 14.25
N PHE A 181 1.40 -3.97 14.23
CA PHE A 181 1.98 -2.91 13.40
C PHE A 181 1.75 -3.18 11.89
N PHE A 182 1.97 -4.41 11.44
CA PHE A 182 1.68 -4.83 10.06
C PHE A 182 0.21 -4.60 9.71
N ASN A 183 -0.72 -5.06 10.55
CA ASN A 183 -2.17 -4.91 10.34
C ASN A 183 -2.58 -3.44 10.27
N ASN A 184 -2.07 -2.59 11.17
CA ASN A 184 -2.38 -1.15 11.19
C ASN A 184 -1.85 -0.46 9.93
N SER A 185 -0.64 -0.79 9.48
CA SER A 185 -0.06 -0.25 8.26
C SER A 185 -0.85 -0.65 7.02
N LEU A 186 -1.23 -1.93 6.93
CA LEU A 186 -2.03 -2.45 5.82
C LEU A 186 -3.46 -1.88 5.83
N ASN A 187 -4.06 -1.71 7.00
CA ASN A 187 -5.36 -1.06 7.17
C ASN A 187 -5.32 0.40 6.69
N THR A 188 -4.28 1.15 7.06
CA THR A 188 -4.10 2.53 6.60
C THR A 188 -3.96 2.59 5.08
N LEU A 189 -3.14 1.72 4.50
CA LEU A 189 -2.96 1.67 3.05
C LEU A 189 -4.27 1.32 2.32
N THR A 190 -5.00 0.30 2.79
CA THR A 190 -6.18 -0.26 2.11
C THR A 190 -7.41 0.61 2.29
N ASN A 191 -7.72 1.02 3.54
CA ASN A 191 -8.99 1.62 3.90
C ASN A 191 -8.92 3.15 4.03
N LYS A 192 -7.71 3.76 4.01
CA LYS A 192 -7.56 5.22 3.99
C LYS A 192 -6.94 5.68 2.67
N THR A 193 -5.71 5.26 2.36
CA THR A 193 -4.95 5.80 1.23
C THR A 193 -5.53 5.39 -0.13
N ILE A 194 -5.84 4.10 -0.32
CA ILE A 194 -6.48 3.62 -1.56
C ILE A 194 -7.89 4.20 -1.67
N GLU A 195 -8.65 4.23 -0.58
CA GLU A 195 -10.02 4.75 -0.57
C GLU A 195 -10.08 6.24 -0.92
N ASP A 196 -9.12 7.07 -0.45
CA ASP A 196 -9.02 8.48 -0.85
C ASP A 196 -8.80 8.62 -2.37
N THR A 197 -7.94 7.80 -2.95
CA THR A 197 -7.73 7.79 -4.40
C THR A 197 -9.01 7.36 -5.14
N LEU A 198 -9.70 6.34 -4.66
CA LEU A 198 -10.96 5.88 -5.23
C LEU A 198 -12.07 6.94 -5.10
N LEU A 199 -12.04 7.78 -4.07
CA LEU A 199 -12.96 8.91 -3.95
C LEU A 199 -12.74 9.92 -5.09
N THR A 200 -11.48 10.28 -5.39
CA THR A 200 -11.15 11.15 -6.54
C THR A 200 -11.59 10.52 -7.86
N ILE A 201 -11.39 9.22 -8.01
CA ILE A 201 -11.83 8.47 -9.20
C ILE A 201 -13.36 8.52 -9.34
N ARG A 202 -14.13 8.38 -8.27
CA ARG A 202 -15.60 8.53 -8.32
C ARG A 202 -16.01 9.93 -8.78
N GLN A 203 -15.29 10.98 -8.37
CA GLN A 203 -15.53 12.34 -8.85
C GLN A 203 -15.20 12.48 -10.34
N TYR A 204 -14.11 11.90 -10.80
CA TYR A 204 -13.76 11.81 -12.23
C TYR A 204 -14.85 11.11 -13.04
N GLU A 205 -15.30 9.93 -12.59
CA GLU A 205 -16.36 9.16 -13.28
C GLU A 205 -17.68 9.96 -13.34
N ALA A 206 -18.05 10.69 -12.28
CA ALA A 206 -19.21 11.55 -12.28
C ALA A 206 -19.07 12.72 -13.27
N ALA A 207 -17.91 13.41 -13.28
CA ALA A 207 -17.65 14.51 -14.21
C ALA A 207 -17.63 14.04 -15.67
N ARG A 208 -17.15 12.82 -15.95
CA ARG A 208 -17.23 12.21 -17.27
C ARG A 208 -18.68 12.05 -17.72
N VAL A 209 -19.54 11.50 -16.86
CA VAL A 209 -20.96 11.32 -17.18
C VAL A 209 -21.65 12.67 -17.43
N GLU A 210 -21.32 13.68 -16.64
CA GLU A 210 -21.85 15.05 -16.85
C GLU A 210 -21.40 15.60 -18.22
N TYR A 211 -20.12 15.52 -18.53
CA TYR A 211 -19.60 15.95 -19.83
C TYR A 211 -20.26 15.20 -20.99
N ASP A 212 -20.35 13.87 -20.92
CA ASP A 212 -20.98 13.05 -21.97
C ASP A 212 -22.47 13.35 -22.14
N ALA A 213 -23.20 13.68 -21.04
CA ALA A 213 -24.60 14.05 -21.09
C ALA A 213 -24.85 15.36 -21.89
N TYR A 214 -23.99 16.38 -21.67
CA TYR A 214 -24.06 17.63 -22.42
C TYR A 214 -23.57 17.47 -23.87
N ARG A 215 -22.59 16.62 -24.11
CA ARG A 215 -22.11 16.29 -25.48
C ARG A 215 -23.22 15.59 -26.28
N SER A 216 -23.92 14.63 -25.70
CA SER A 216 -25.05 13.96 -26.34
C SER A 216 -26.20 14.89 -26.67
N GLU A 217 -26.43 15.92 -25.83
CA GLU A 217 -27.42 16.97 -26.11
C GLU A 217 -27.02 17.85 -27.31
N LEU A 218 -25.71 18.17 -27.44
CA LEU A 218 -25.17 18.87 -28.59
C LEU A 218 -25.36 18.06 -29.88
N GLU A 219 -25.02 16.77 -29.87
CA GLU A 219 -25.21 15.86 -31.01
C GLU A 219 -26.67 15.80 -31.47
N GLY A 220 -27.62 15.89 -30.51
CA GLY A 220 -29.06 15.92 -30.81
C GLY A 220 -29.63 17.28 -31.23
N SER A 221 -28.87 18.37 -31.17
CA SER A 221 -29.38 19.73 -31.41
C SER A 221 -29.44 20.16 -32.89
N GLY A 222 -29.08 19.29 -33.84
CA GLY A 222 -29.36 19.52 -35.26
C GLY A 222 -28.55 20.63 -35.96
N GLY A 223 -27.40 21.03 -35.42
CA GLY A 223 -26.44 21.91 -36.12
C GLY A 223 -26.47 23.40 -35.76
N ASN A 224 -27.39 23.85 -34.95
CA ASN A 224 -27.39 25.24 -34.40
C ASN A 224 -27.58 25.26 -32.89
N PRO A 225 -26.57 24.87 -32.11
CA PRO A 225 -26.67 24.79 -30.64
C PRO A 225 -26.74 26.20 -30.03
N PRO A 226 -27.54 26.41 -28.97
CA PRO A 226 -27.50 27.63 -28.18
C PRO A 226 -26.11 27.91 -27.64
N GLU A 227 -25.66 29.16 -27.68
CA GLU A 227 -24.34 29.58 -27.13
C GLU A 227 -24.15 29.15 -25.65
N LEU A 228 -25.23 29.21 -24.88
CA LEU A 228 -25.25 28.76 -23.49
C LEU A 228 -24.91 27.27 -23.35
N LEU A 229 -25.38 26.42 -24.29
CA LEU A 229 -25.06 24.98 -24.29
C LEU A 229 -23.57 24.76 -24.55
N LEU A 230 -22.98 25.49 -25.49
CA LEU A 230 -21.54 25.42 -25.79
C LEU A 230 -20.69 25.82 -24.57
N ALA A 231 -21.10 26.90 -23.88
CA ALA A 231 -20.42 27.32 -22.65
C ALA A 231 -20.50 26.28 -21.54
N HIS A 232 -21.66 25.58 -21.40
CA HIS A 232 -21.82 24.49 -20.45
C HIS A 232 -20.92 23.30 -20.78
N ILE A 233 -20.89 22.88 -22.04
CA ILE A 233 -20.04 21.78 -22.51
C ILE A 233 -18.57 22.07 -22.21
N GLU A 234 -18.10 23.24 -22.56
CA GLU A 234 -16.71 23.63 -22.34
C GLU A 234 -16.35 23.66 -20.84
N ARG A 235 -17.25 24.11 -19.98
CA ARG A 235 -17.05 24.07 -18.52
C ARG A 235 -16.97 22.64 -17.98
N HIS A 236 -17.85 21.74 -18.42
CA HIS A 236 -17.87 20.35 -17.98
C HIS A 236 -16.68 19.57 -18.57
N ARG A 237 -16.25 19.90 -19.80
CA ARG A 237 -15.03 19.36 -20.40
C ARG A 237 -13.80 19.67 -19.58
N ARG A 238 -13.59 20.95 -19.21
CA ARG A 238 -12.43 21.37 -18.38
C ARG A 238 -12.48 20.73 -16.98
N HIS A 239 -13.67 20.57 -16.43
CA HIS A 239 -13.83 19.91 -15.13
C HIS A 239 -13.46 18.43 -15.19
N TYR A 240 -13.94 17.73 -16.20
CA TYR A 240 -13.61 16.34 -16.49
C TYR A 240 -12.11 16.16 -16.74
N GLU A 241 -11.50 16.96 -17.63
CA GLU A 241 -10.06 16.88 -17.95
C GLU A 241 -9.20 17.06 -16.68
N ARG A 242 -9.51 18.06 -15.86
CA ARG A 242 -8.80 18.27 -14.59
C ARG A 242 -8.89 17.06 -13.66
N LEU A 243 -10.07 16.51 -13.44
CA LEU A 243 -10.24 15.35 -12.57
C LEU A 243 -9.62 14.08 -13.15
N ARG A 244 -9.57 13.95 -14.48
CA ARG A 244 -8.82 12.90 -15.18
C ARG A 244 -7.33 12.99 -14.84
N ASP A 245 -6.75 14.15 -15.00
CA ASP A 245 -5.33 14.40 -14.74
C ASP A 245 -5.00 14.23 -13.24
N ASP A 246 -5.83 14.75 -12.34
CA ASP A 246 -5.70 14.56 -10.89
C ASP A 246 -5.75 13.06 -10.52
N SER A 247 -6.64 12.30 -11.17
CA SER A 247 -6.75 10.85 -10.95
C SER A 247 -5.52 10.10 -11.43
N ALA A 248 -4.99 10.44 -12.60
CA ALA A 248 -3.78 9.83 -13.15
C ALA A 248 -2.56 10.07 -12.24
N VAL A 249 -2.37 11.31 -11.77
CA VAL A 249 -1.28 11.67 -10.85
C VAL A 249 -1.43 10.92 -9.52
N LYS A 250 -2.64 10.89 -8.93
CA LYS A 250 -2.88 10.16 -7.67
C LYS A 250 -2.64 8.65 -7.83
N LEU A 251 -3.03 8.04 -8.94
CA LEU A 251 -2.78 6.63 -9.22
C LEU A 251 -1.29 6.32 -9.29
N GLN A 252 -0.50 7.15 -9.97
CA GLN A 252 0.95 6.99 -10.05
C GLN A 252 1.61 7.10 -8.68
N LEU A 253 1.32 8.18 -7.93
CA LEU A 253 1.88 8.40 -6.59
C LEU A 253 1.49 7.26 -5.62
N LEU A 254 0.24 6.80 -5.69
CA LEU A 254 -0.23 5.68 -4.89
C LEU A 254 0.49 4.38 -5.26
N HIS A 255 0.71 4.12 -6.56
CA HIS A 255 1.43 2.92 -7.00
C HIS A 255 2.84 2.86 -6.39
N GLU A 256 3.60 3.94 -6.47
CA GLU A 256 4.95 4.02 -5.91
C GLU A 256 4.96 3.87 -4.39
N ASN A 257 4.06 4.59 -3.69
CA ASN A 257 3.94 4.52 -2.24
C ASN A 257 3.54 3.11 -1.78
N ARG A 258 2.56 2.50 -2.43
CA ARG A 258 2.08 1.15 -2.13
C ARG A 258 3.21 0.12 -2.20
N VAL A 259 4.03 0.17 -3.26
CA VAL A 259 5.15 -0.76 -3.44
C VAL A 259 6.17 -0.58 -2.32
N LYS A 260 6.53 0.67 -1.98
CA LYS A 260 7.49 0.98 -0.89
C LYS A 260 6.97 0.51 0.47
N VAL A 261 5.71 0.80 0.78
CA VAL A 261 5.08 0.41 2.06
C VAL A 261 5.02 -1.11 2.16
N MET A 262 4.47 -1.79 1.14
CA MET A 262 4.31 -3.25 1.17
C MET A 262 5.65 -3.98 1.28
N ASN A 263 6.68 -3.55 0.57
CA ASN A 263 8.01 -4.16 0.68
C ASN A 263 8.54 -4.11 2.12
N LYS A 264 8.44 -2.94 2.79
CA LYS A 264 8.84 -2.81 4.20
C LYS A 264 8.01 -3.69 5.13
N GLN A 265 6.70 -3.72 4.94
CA GLN A 265 5.79 -4.47 5.80
C GLN A 265 5.94 -5.98 5.64
N LEU A 266 6.15 -6.47 4.43
CA LEU A 266 6.42 -7.90 4.18
C LEU A 266 7.76 -8.34 4.78
N LEU A 267 8.80 -7.50 4.70
CA LEU A 267 10.08 -7.77 5.35
C LEU A 267 9.93 -7.82 6.88
N LEU A 268 9.22 -6.86 7.48
CA LEU A 268 8.95 -6.85 8.91
C LEU A 268 8.19 -8.12 9.34
N PHE A 269 7.13 -8.48 8.61
CA PHE A 269 6.35 -9.68 8.86
C PHE A 269 7.22 -10.93 8.83
N HIS A 270 8.03 -11.10 7.77
CA HIS A 270 8.95 -12.23 7.63
C HIS A 270 9.95 -12.31 8.79
N ASN A 271 10.60 -11.19 9.12
CA ASN A 271 11.61 -11.15 10.18
C ASN A 271 10.99 -11.45 11.55
N ALA A 272 9.78 -10.94 11.83
CA ALA A 272 9.09 -11.20 13.08
C ALA A 272 8.72 -12.68 13.24
N VAL A 273 8.21 -13.31 12.17
CA VAL A 273 7.90 -14.74 12.17
C VAL A 273 9.17 -15.57 12.34
N SER A 274 10.24 -15.26 11.61
CA SER A 274 11.54 -15.94 11.72
C SER A 274 12.11 -15.85 13.14
N ALA A 275 12.11 -14.66 13.73
CA ALA A 275 12.58 -14.44 15.10
C ALA A 275 11.76 -15.24 16.14
N TYR A 276 10.44 -15.30 15.97
CA TYR A 276 9.55 -16.08 16.83
C TYR A 276 9.91 -17.57 16.82
N PHE A 277 10.03 -18.18 15.64
CA PHE A 277 10.35 -19.60 15.53
C PHE A 277 11.78 -19.90 16.01
N SER A 278 12.76 -19.08 15.68
CA SER A 278 14.13 -19.24 16.15
C SER A 278 14.24 -19.12 17.67
N GLY A 279 13.59 -18.13 18.28
CA GLY A 279 13.59 -17.95 19.72
C GLY A 279 12.89 -19.09 20.46
N ASN A 280 11.78 -19.60 19.90
CA ASN A 280 11.06 -20.74 20.47
C ASN A 280 11.89 -22.03 20.35
N ASN A 281 12.59 -22.24 19.23
CA ASN A 281 13.48 -23.39 19.06
C ASN A 281 14.55 -23.44 20.14
N VAL A 282 15.22 -22.29 20.40
CA VAL A 282 16.23 -22.19 21.46
C VAL A 282 15.64 -22.53 22.84
N ALA A 283 14.47 -22.04 23.17
CA ALA A 283 13.81 -22.33 24.46
C ALA A 283 13.45 -23.82 24.60
N LEU A 284 12.93 -24.42 23.54
CA LEU A 284 12.52 -25.82 23.51
C LEU A 284 13.73 -26.76 23.53
N GLU A 285 14.81 -26.47 22.80
CA GLU A 285 16.04 -27.26 22.83
C GLU A 285 16.72 -27.22 24.22
N ALA A 286 16.67 -26.08 24.91
CA ALA A 286 17.14 -25.99 26.27
C ALA A 286 16.30 -26.89 27.20
N ALA A 287 14.98 -26.93 27.03
CA ALA A 287 14.10 -27.80 27.78
C ALA A 287 14.40 -29.30 27.55
N VAL A 288 14.58 -29.70 26.30
CA VAL A 288 14.87 -31.08 25.92
C VAL A 288 16.22 -31.54 26.49
N ARG A 289 17.23 -30.69 26.49
CA ARG A 289 18.55 -30.96 27.12
C ARG A 289 18.44 -31.13 28.61
N HIS A 290 17.64 -30.32 29.28
CA HIS A 290 17.40 -30.43 30.72
C HIS A 290 16.78 -31.76 31.12
N PHE A 291 15.84 -32.28 30.32
CA PHE A 291 15.20 -33.58 30.57
C PHE A 291 16.03 -34.79 30.09
N GLY A 292 17.24 -34.59 29.57
CA GLY A 292 18.12 -35.66 29.14
C GLY A 292 17.66 -36.42 27.90
N VAL A 293 16.74 -35.88 27.12
CA VAL A 293 16.19 -36.51 25.90
C VAL A 293 17.10 -36.35 24.68
N LEU A 294 17.98 -35.30 24.68
CA LEU A 294 19.00 -35.14 23.66
C LEU A 294 20.39 -35.37 24.25
N PRO A 295 21.28 -36.12 23.58
CA PRO A 295 22.70 -36.14 23.94
C PRO A 295 23.27 -34.72 23.88
N ALA A 296 24.13 -34.37 24.82
CA ALA A 296 24.84 -33.10 24.79
C ALA A 296 25.43 -32.88 23.38
N PRO A 297 25.36 -31.66 22.80
CA PRO A 297 26.02 -31.41 21.53
C PRO A 297 27.46 -31.84 21.64
N ALA A 298 27.93 -32.67 20.71
CA ALA A 298 29.34 -33.06 20.66
C ALA A 298 30.17 -31.77 20.71
N PRO A 299 31.25 -31.74 21.52
CA PRO A 299 32.11 -30.58 21.56
C PRO A 299 32.47 -30.22 20.12
N ALA A 300 32.28 -28.98 19.75
CA ALA A 300 32.53 -28.52 18.39
C ALA A 300 33.92 -28.99 18.01
N ALA A 301 34.01 -29.82 16.97
CA ALA A 301 35.33 -30.25 16.45
C ALA A 301 36.16 -28.98 16.27
N PRO A 302 37.42 -28.96 16.73
CA PRO A 302 38.25 -27.79 16.59
C PRO A 302 38.17 -27.35 15.12
N ALA A 303 37.80 -26.09 14.93
CA ALA A 303 37.66 -25.52 13.60
C ALA A 303 38.91 -25.88 12.82
N LEU A 304 38.76 -26.71 11.79
CA LEU A 304 39.82 -26.96 10.83
C LEU A 304 40.31 -25.59 10.40
N ALA A 305 41.57 -25.30 10.72
CA ALA A 305 42.27 -24.11 10.26
C ALA A 305 41.95 -23.92 8.77
N PRO A 306 41.69 -22.69 8.31
CA PRO A 306 41.39 -22.47 6.92
C PRO A 306 42.51 -23.05 6.08
N VAL A 307 42.19 -24.08 5.31
CA VAL A 307 43.09 -24.60 4.28
C VAL A 307 43.23 -23.47 3.27
N THR A 308 44.35 -22.75 3.35
CA THR A 308 44.77 -21.84 2.29
C THR A 308 44.85 -22.67 1.01
N PRO A 309 44.10 -22.33 -0.05
CA PRO A 309 44.28 -23.04 -1.32
C PRO A 309 45.71 -22.83 -1.77
N ALA A 310 46.44 -23.94 -1.93
CA ALA A 310 47.77 -23.92 -2.50
C ALA A 310 47.71 -23.26 -3.88
N VAL A 311 48.38 -22.13 -4.01
CA VAL A 311 48.57 -21.45 -5.29
C VAL A 311 49.34 -22.41 -6.17
N PRO A 312 48.86 -22.83 -7.36
CA PRO A 312 49.63 -23.61 -8.29
C PRO A 312 50.88 -22.81 -8.72
N PRO A 313 52.04 -23.45 -8.90
CA PRO A 313 53.25 -22.77 -9.30
C PRO A 313 53.05 -22.09 -10.66
N ALA A 314 53.44 -20.82 -10.75
CA ALA A 314 53.37 -20.03 -11.97
C ALA A 314 54.20 -20.71 -13.08
N PRO A 315 53.75 -20.73 -14.35
CA PRO A 315 54.55 -21.22 -15.46
C PRO A 315 55.77 -20.32 -15.67
N PRO A 316 56.91 -20.89 -16.13
CA PRO A 316 58.13 -20.12 -16.31
C PRO A 316 57.97 -19.04 -17.37
N ALA A 317 58.40 -17.83 -17.06
CA ALA A 317 58.39 -16.68 -17.96
C ALA A 317 59.15 -16.97 -19.27
N PRO A 318 58.62 -16.55 -20.44
CA PRO A 318 59.38 -16.66 -21.69
C PRO A 318 60.55 -15.68 -21.70
N THR A 319 61.72 -16.20 -22.02
CA THR A 319 62.98 -15.45 -22.18
C THR A 319 62.82 -14.50 -23.36
N LEU A 320 62.87 -13.19 -23.11
CA LEU A 320 62.90 -12.16 -24.14
C LEU A 320 64.33 -12.01 -24.66
N ALA A 321 64.54 -12.24 -25.95
CA ALA A 321 65.71 -11.85 -26.69
C ALA A 321 65.78 -10.32 -26.90
N PRO A 322 66.94 -9.70 -26.94
CA PRO A 322 67.06 -8.25 -27.04
C PRO A 322 66.69 -7.73 -28.44
N VAL A 323 65.83 -6.80 -28.58
CA VAL A 323 65.58 -6.05 -29.82
C VAL A 323 66.07 -4.63 -29.64
N ALA A 324 66.83 -4.16 -30.63
CA ALA A 324 67.50 -2.89 -30.71
C ALA A 324 66.56 -1.69 -30.86
N PRO A 325 67.00 -0.44 -30.59
CA PRO A 325 66.21 0.73 -30.56
C PRO A 325 65.93 1.31 -31.94
N VAL A 326 64.68 1.71 -32.21
CA VAL A 326 64.29 2.58 -33.35
C VAL A 326 63.68 3.85 -32.81
N LEU A 327 64.21 4.99 -33.25
CA LEU A 327 63.89 6.38 -32.98
C LEU A 327 62.58 6.81 -33.64
N PRO A 328 62.00 8.00 -33.27
CA PRO A 328 60.62 8.35 -33.50
C PRO A 328 60.37 9.10 -34.83
N ALA A 329 59.15 8.99 -35.38
CA ALA A 329 58.71 9.87 -36.45
C ALA A 329 57.32 10.44 -36.15
N THR A 330 57.32 11.72 -35.90
CA THR A 330 56.44 12.83 -36.32
C THR A 330 54.93 12.64 -36.48
N ALA A 331 54.29 13.61 -35.89
CA ALA A 331 52.87 13.99 -35.97
C ALA A 331 52.33 14.16 -37.39
N THR A 332 51.06 13.90 -37.62
CA THR A 332 50.21 14.69 -38.55
C THR A 332 48.72 14.42 -38.30
N ALA A 333 48.04 15.52 -37.94
CA ALA A 333 46.70 16.02 -38.32
C ALA A 333 45.46 15.09 -38.41
N ALA A 334 44.46 15.54 -37.70
CA ALA A 334 43.02 15.24 -37.94
C ALA A 334 42.54 15.75 -39.32
N PRO A 335 41.44 15.21 -39.82
CA PRO A 335 40.37 16.10 -40.22
C PRO A 335 38.96 15.71 -39.75
N THR A 336 38.20 16.72 -39.54
CA THR A 336 36.79 16.87 -39.24
C THR A 336 35.93 16.79 -40.54
N PRO A 337 34.57 16.95 -40.53
CA PRO A 337 33.59 15.99 -41.00
C PRO A 337 32.97 16.36 -42.37
N ALA A 338 32.22 15.46 -42.97
CA ALA A 338 31.37 15.76 -44.15
C ALA A 338 30.00 15.10 -44.00
N SER A 339 28.99 15.91 -43.78
CA SER A 339 27.84 16.24 -44.66
C SER A 339 27.01 15.08 -45.24
N LEU A 340 25.72 15.16 -44.89
CA LEU A 340 24.53 14.55 -45.53
C LEU A 340 24.49 14.72 -47.07
N PRO A 341 23.68 13.88 -47.77
CA PRO A 341 22.53 14.49 -48.40
C PRO A 341 21.19 13.75 -48.25
N ALA A 342 20.18 14.59 -48.28
CA ALA A 342 18.78 14.26 -48.48
C ALA A 342 18.48 13.75 -49.88
N SER A 343 17.44 12.91 -50.02
CA SER A 343 16.45 12.99 -51.11
C SER A 343 15.34 11.91 -50.93
N LEU A 344 14.11 12.36 -50.83
CA LEU A 344 12.85 11.77 -51.26
C LEU A 344 12.84 11.69 -52.81
N PRO A 345 11.84 11.04 -53.54
CA PRO A 345 10.48 10.70 -53.20
C PRO A 345 9.99 9.30 -53.74
N HIS A 346 8.93 8.76 -53.25
CA HIS A 346 7.65 8.47 -53.92
C HIS A 346 6.67 7.90 -52.88
#